data_0c9a6d8f989a624fd1a1301a7f6ba154
#
_entry.id   0c9a6d8f989a624fd1a1301a7f6ba154
#
_cell.length_a   1.000
_cell.length_b   1.000
_cell.length_c   1.000
_cell.angle_alpha   90.00
_cell.angle_beta   90.00
_cell.angle_gamma   90.00
#
_symmetry.space_group_name_H-M   'P 1'
#
loop_
_entity.id
_entity.type
_entity.pdbx_description
1 polymer ?
#
loop_
_entity_poly.entity_id
_entity_poly.type
_entity_poly.pdbx_seq_one_letter_code
_entity_poly.pdbx_strand_id
1 'polypeptide(L)'
;VNRSIYDIRNEEKDVYRIQKGLTPAIVEEISAKKNDPAWMANFRLQSLQIYNEMEVPDWGPSIEGLNMEDIVTYVKPNTHMSAKWSEVPEEIKDTFEKLGIPQAERKSLAGVGAQYDSELVYHNVREEVAAQGVVYTDMESALNGEYADMVRKHFMKLVTPRDHKFAALHGAVWSGGSFVYVPPGVSVSIPLQSYFRLNAPGAGQFEHTLIIVDEGAYLHFIEGCSAPKYNVANLHAGCVELFVGKNAKLRYSTIENWSKNMYNLNTKRALVEEGGTIEWVSGSFGSHVSYLYPMSVLNGRGARAEFTGITFAGAGQNLDTGTKVVHNAPETTSYINTKSISKDGGISTFRSSVVVKNSAAKSKSAVSDVPRYLRGGRQSHDRQRFCRQCIQGAASGIRSRDE
;
A
#
# COMPACT_ATOMS: atom_id res chain seq x y z
N VAL A 1 -4.24 -21.00 11.87
CA VAL A 1 -3.03 -20.21 12.18
C VAL A 1 -3.25 -19.56 13.53
N ASN A 2 -2.35 -19.78 14.49
CA ASN A 2 -2.40 -19.11 15.78
C ASN A 2 -1.99 -17.65 15.57
N ARG A 3 -2.89 -16.70 15.83
CA ARG A 3 -2.64 -15.25 15.66
C ARG A 3 -2.22 -14.54 16.95
N SER A 4 -2.08 -15.28 18.07
CA SER A 4 -1.82 -14.66 19.37
C SER A 4 -0.58 -13.76 19.39
N ILE A 5 0.43 -14.06 18.59
CA ILE A 5 1.64 -13.24 18.47
C ILE A 5 1.38 -11.90 17.79
N TYR A 6 0.34 -11.79 16.92
CA TYR A 6 -0.02 -10.56 16.21
C TYR A 6 -1.00 -9.69 17.01
N ASP A 7 -1.67 -10.28 18.02
CA ASP A 7 -2.64 -9.59 18.88
C ASP A 7 -1.99 -8.95 20.13
N ILE A 8 -0.66 -8.79 20.13
CA ILE A 8 0.07 -8.06 21.18
C ILE A 8 -0.42 -6.61 21.18
N ARG A 9 -0.81 -6.13 22.36
CA ARG A 9 -1.23 -4.74 22.59
C ARG A 9 -0.26 -4.09 23.52
N ASN A 10 0.19 -2.89 23.16
CA ASN A 10 0.87 -2.03 24.09
C ASN A 10 -0.16 -1.14 24.81
N GLU A 11 0.17 -0.64 26.00
CA GLU A 11 -0.62 0.40 26.62
C GLU A 11 -0.71 1.62 25.72
N GLU A 12 -1.87 2.29 25.72
CA GLU A 12 -2.04 3.55 25.02
C GLU A 12 -1.29 4.65 25.77
N LYS A 13 -0.12 5.03 25.26
CA LYS A 13 0.75 6.09 25.78
C LYS A 13 0.98 7.15 24.71
N ASP A 14 -0.08 7.54 24.02
CA ASP A 14 -0.01 8.62 23.06
C ASP A 14 0.16 9.97 23.76
N VAL A 15 1.05 10.82 23.24
CA VAL A 15 1.20 12.21 23.70
C VAL A 15 0.15 13.12 23.10
N TYR A 16 -0.45 12.69 22.00
CA TYR A 16 -1.48 13.44 21.32
C TYR A 16 -2.39 12.53 20.50
N ARG A 17 -3.68 12.81 20.58
CA ARG A 17 -4.73 12.16 19.79
C ARG A 17 -5.70 13.22 19.31
N ILE A 18 -5.90 13.32 17.99
CA ILE A 18 -6.87 14.25 17.42
C ILE A 18 -8.30 13.81 17.74
N GLN A 19 -9.25 14.72 17.68
CA GLN A 19 -10.66 14.37 17.84
C GLN A 19 -11.11 13.40 16.73
N LYS A 20 -12.11 12.59 17.05
CA LYS A 20 -12.75 11.69 16.08
C LYS A 20 -13.42 12.49 14.97
N GLY A 21 -13.57 11.84 13.82
CA GLY A 21 -14.26 12.39 12.67
C GLY A 21 -13.34 13.05 11.65
N LEU A 22 -13.94 13.75 10.71
CA LEU A 22 -13.27 14.35 9.57
C LEU A 22 -13.88 15.73 9.25
N THR A 23 -13.24 16.79 9.73
CA THR A 23 -13.68 18.18 9.54
C THR A 23 -12.53 19.04 9.02
N PRO A 24 -12.80 20.24 8.43
CA PRO A 24 -11.74 21.17 8.05
C PRO A 24 -10.78 21.48 9.20
N ALA A 25 -11.29 21.71 10.42
CA ALA A 25 -10.48 22.01 11.59
C ALA A 25 -9.51 20.86 11.93
N ILE A 26 -9.97 19.59 11.84
CA ILE A 26 -9.12 18.41 12.03
C ILE A 26 -8.01 18.37 10.97
N VAL A 27 -8.32 18.63 9.70
CA VAL A 27 -7.34 18.64 8.61
C VAL A 27 -6.31 19.75 8.77
N GLU A 28 -6.75 20.94 9.17
CA GLU A 28 -5.86 22.08 9.48
C GLU A 28 -4.95 21.77 10.68
N GLU A 29 -5.47 21.11 11.70
CA GLU A 29 -4.70 20.71 12.86
C GLU A 29 -3.63 19.66 12.52
N ILE A 30 -3.95 18.64 11.69
CA ILE A 30 -2.97 17.69 11.16
C ILE A 30 -1.88 18.44 10.41
N SER A 31 -2.26 19.34 9.49
CA SER A 31 -1.33 20.12 8.70
C SER A 31 -0.37 20.95 9.56
N ALA A 32 -0.90 21.60 10.61
CA ALA A 32 -0.10 22.36 11.56
C ALA A 32 0.87 21.48 12.36
N LYS A 33 0.41 20.30 12.82
CA LYS A 33 1.25 19.33 13.55
C LYS A 33 2.38 18.76 12.69
N LYS A 34 2.16 18.64 11.38
CA LYS A 34 3.12 18.13 10.40
C LYS A 34 4.03 19.22 9.83
N ASN A 35 3.82 20.49 10.19
CA ASN A 35 4.53 21.64 9.63
C ASN A 35 4.47 21.65 8.10
N ASP A 36 3.29 21.41 7.55
CA ASP A 36 3.10 21.35 6.11
C ASP A 36 3.43 22.69 5.42
N PRO A 37 4.09 22.67 4.27
CA PRO A 37 4.19 23.87 3.44
C PRO A 37 2.80 24.28 2.94
N ALA A 38 2.59 25.55 2.62
CA ALA A 38 1.30 26.12 2.26
C ALA A 38 0.58 25.36 1.12
N TRP A 39 1.33 24.82 0.14
CA TRP A 39 0.74 24.05 -0.94
C TRP A 39 0.16 22.72 -0.47
N MET A 40 0.78 22.07 0.53
CA MET A 40 0.31 20.82 1.10
C MET A 40 -0.92 21.07 1.98
N ALA A 41 -0.92 22.12 2.80
CA ALA A 41 -2.09 22.51 3.59
C ALA A 41 -3.32 22.73 2.68
N ASN A 42 -3.15 23.48 1.59
CA ASN A 42 -4.21 23.68 0.59
C ASN A 42 -4.64 22.38 -0.09
N PHE A 43 -3.68 21.52 -0.43
CA PHE A 43 -3.96 20.21 -1.03
C PHE A 43 -4.82 19.32 -0.12
N ARG A 44 -4.54 19.32 1.18
CA ARG A 44 -5.35 18.56 2.17
C ARG A 44 -6.79 19.05 2.20
N LEU A 45 -7.01 20.36 2.28
CA LEU A 45 -8.36 20.96 2.30
C LEU A 45 -9.13 20.71 1.00
N GLN A 46 -8.47 20.80 -0.15
CA GLN A 46 -9.05 20.43 -1.45
C GLN A 46 -9.42 18.94 -1.49
N SER A 47 -8.58 18.06 -0.95
CA SER A 47 -8.86 16.65 -0.86
C SER A 47 -10.04 16.34 0.04
N LEU A 48 -10.21 17.05 1.15
CA LEU A 48 -11.37 16.97 2.01
C LEU A 48 -12.65 17.39 1.28
N GLN A 49 -12.60 18.48 0.52
CA GLN A 49 -13.73 18.92 -0.29
C GLN A 49 -14.13 17.82 -1.29
N ILE A 50 -13.17 17.25 -2.01
CA ILE A 50 -13.41 16.14 -2.95
C ILE A 50 -14.00 14.93 -2.23
N TYR A 51 -13.49 14.58 -1.04
CA TYR A 51 -14.03 13.51 -0.20
C TYR A 51 -15.53 13.71 0.10
N ASN A 52 -15.93 14.92 0.44
CA ASN A 52 -17.33 15.25 0.75
C ASN A 52 -18.24 15.17 -0.49
N GLU A 53 -17.70 15.44 -1.67
CA GLU A 53 -18.45 15.37 -2.95
C GLU A 53 -18.60 13.93 -3.47
N MET A 54 -17.72 13.01 -3.07
CA MET A 54 -17.68 11.64 -3.58
C MET A 54 -18.56 10.68 -2.80
N GLU A 55 -19.19 9.75 -3.50
CA GLU A 55 -19.88 8.61 -2.91
C GLU A 55 -18.92 7.49 -2.56
N VAL A 56 -19.32 6.65 -1.61
CA VAL A 56 -18.60 5.41 -1.31
C VAL A 56 -18.77 4.44 -2.49
N PRO A 57 -17.68 3.79 -2.96
CA PRO A 57 -17.80 2.80 -4.01
C PRO A 57 -18.74 1.64 -3.64
N ASP A 58 -19.65 1.29 -4.52
CA ASP A 58 -20.68 0.25 -4.34
C ASP A 58 -20.29 -1.13 -4.91
N TRP A 59 -19.18 -1.20 -5.64
CA TRP A 59 -18.74 -2.39 -6.37
C TRP A 59 -17.99 -3.43 -5.50
N GLY A 60 -17.54 -3.05 -4.31
CA GLY A 60 -16.77 -3.90 -3.39
C GLY A 60 -17.61 -4.55 -2.29
N PRO A 61 -16.99 -5.26 -1.34
CA PRO A 61 -17.63 -5.69 -0.10
C PRO A 61 -18.24 -4.53 0.67
N SER A 62 -19.31 -4.80 1.42
CA SER A 62 -19.92 -3.77 2.30
C SER A 62 -18.90 -3.28 3.33
N ILE A 63 -18.86 -1.96 3.52
CA ILE A 63 -18.10 -1.29 4.58
C ILE A 63 -19.03 -0.59 5.58
N GLU A 64 -20.27 -1.05 5.68
CA GLU A 64 -21.32 -0.47 6.54
C GLU A 64 -20.91 -0.35 8.01
N GLY A 65 -20.05 -1.25 8.51
CA GLY A 65 -19.50 -1.18 9.87
C GLY A 65 -18.39 -0.14 10.07
N LEU A 66 -18.00 0.61 9.04
CA LEU A 66 -17.01 1.69 9.11
C LEU A 66 -17.72 3.04 9.14
N ASN A 67 -17.68 3.72 10.29
CA ASN A 67 -18.18 5.07 10.43
C ASN A 67 -17.00 6.03 10.66
N MET A 68 -16.80 6.99 9.74
CA MET A 68 -15.68 7.94 9.83
C MET A 68 -15.80 8.90 11.03
N GLU A 69 -17.01 9.14 11.53
CA GLU A 69 -17.22 9.94 12.75
C GLU A 69 -16.63 9.30 14.00
N ASP A 70 -16.38 7.98 13.96
CA ASP A 70 -15.79 7.22 15.07
C ASP A 70 -14.28 7.00 14.91
N ILE A 71 -13.70 7.36 13.77
CA ILE A 71 -12.28 7.16 13.47
C ILE A 71 -11.44 8.35 13.91
N VAL A 72 -10.37 8.07 14.66
CA VAL A 72 -9.30 9.02 14.96
C VAL A 72 -8.30 9.00 13.82
N THR A 73 -8.12 10.12 13.14
CA THR A 73 -7.31 10.18 11.91
C THR A 73 -5.82 10.46 12.17
N TYR A 74 -5.45 10.85 13.39
CA TYR A 74 -4.06 11.09 13.76
C TYR A 74 -3.81 10.78 15.23
N VAL A 75 -2.79 9.94 15.48
CA VAL A 75 -2.33 9.57 16.84
C VAL A 75 -0.81 9.67 16.86
N LYS A 76 -0.28 10.50 17.79
CA LYS A 76 1.16 10.63 18.00
C LYS A 76 1.57 9.81 19.22
N PRO A 77 2.38 8.75 19.05
CA PRO A 77 2.88 7.96 20.16
C PRO A 77 3.86 8.77 21.04
N ASN A 78 4.06 8.33 22.27
CA ASN A 78 5.02 8.94 23.18
C ASN A 78 6.47 8.54 22.84
N THR A 79 6.90 8.90 21.66
CA THR A 79 8.25 8.67 21.18
C THR A 79 8.59 9.65 20.06
N HIS A 80 9.83 9.66 19.63
CA HIS A 80 10.31 10.40 18.46
C HIS A 80 11.08 9.46 17.53
N MET A 81 11.23 9.85 16.28
CA MET A 81 12.02 9.10 15.32
C MET A 81 13.48 9.02 15.77
N SER A 82 14.07 7.83 15.74
CA SER A 82 15.49 7.62 16.00
C SER A 82 16.14 6.76 14.92
N ALA A 83 17.41 7.07 14.62
CA ALA A 83 18.26 6.22 13.79
C ALA A 83 18.88 5.05 14.57
N LYS A 84 18.81 5.09 15.91
CA LYS A 84 19.34 4.05 16.78
C LYS A 84 18.22 3.24 17.40
N TRP A 85 18.22 1.94 17.15
CA TRP A 85 17.22 1.03 17.72
C TRP A 85 17.21 1.04 19.27
N SER A 86 18.37 1.28 19.90
CA SER A 86 18.47 1.38 21.37
C SER A 86 17.66 2.51 21.97
N GLU A 87 17.36 3.55 21.21
CA GLU A 87 16.62 4.73 21.66
C GLU A 87 15.09 4.58 21.48
N VAL A 88 14.64 3.57 20.74
CA VAL A 88 13.21 3.25 20.60
C VAL A 88 12.69 2.69 21.94
N PRO A 89 11.50 3.08 22.42
CA PRO A 89 10.92 2.54 23.65
C PRO A 89 10.84 1.00 23.64
N GLU A 90 11.13 0.36 24.79
CA GLU A 90 11.28 -1.10 24.90
C GLU A 90 10.00 -1.84 24.46
N GLU A 91 8.84 -1.35 24.86
CA GLU A 91 7.55 -1.92 24.49
C GLU A 91 7.28 -1.91 22.96
N ILE A 92 7.75 -0.87 22.27
CA ILE A 92 7.67 -0.76 20.81
C ILE A 92 8.70 -1.71 20.17
N LYS A 93 9.92 -1.78 20.69
CA LYS A 93 10.96 -2.73 20.26
C LYS A 93 10.46 -4.17 20.35
N ASP A 94 9.93 -4.55 21.51
CA ASP A 94 9.39 -5.88 21.76
C ASP A 94 8.28 -6.23 20.77
N THR A 95 7.42 -5.27 20.44
CA THR A 95 6.36 -5.46 19.44
C THR A 95 6.95 -5.75 18.07
N PHE A 96 7.88 -4.93 17.59
CA PHE A 96 8.49 -5.13 16.28
C PHE A 96 9.36 -6.39 16.22
N GLU A 97 10.07 -6.75 17.30
CA GLU A 97 10.86 -7.98 17.35
C GLU A 97 10.00 -9.24 17.29
N LYS A 98 8.84 -9.23 17.91
CA LYS A 98 7.90 -10.37 17.87
C LYS A 98 7.11 -10.45 16.55
N LEU A 99 6.90 -9.33 15.86
CA LEU A 99 5.96 -9.23 14.76
C LEU A 99 6.59 -9.21 13.36
N GLY A 100 7.89 -9.04 13.22
CA GLY A 100 8.45 -9.13 11.90
C GLY A 100 9.66 -8.26 11.58
N ILE A 101 10.30 -7.62 12.55
CA ILE A 101 11.62 -7.00 12.36
C ILE A 101 12.60 -7.52 13.42
N PRO A 102 12.88 -8.84 13.47
CA PRO A 102 13.84 -9.38 14.42
C PRO A 102 15.22 -8.79 14.16
N GLN A 103 16.05 -8.77 15.19
CA GLN A 103 17.40 -8.20 15.10
C GLN A 103 18.24 -8.76 13.92
N ALA A 104 18.03 -10.04 13.59
CA ALA A 104 18.72 -10.68 12.46
C ALA A 104 18.31 -10.07 11.12
N GLU A 105 17.04 -9.72 10.91
CA GLU A 105 16.55 -9.10 9.68
C GLU A 105 17.05 -7.66 9.56
N ARG A 106 17.01 -6.87 10.64
CA ARG A 106 17.59 -5.52 10.64
C ARG A 106 19.05 -5.48 10.21
N LYS A 107 19.83 -6.49 10.61
CA LYS A 107 21.25 -6.60 10.23
C LYS A 107 21.45 -7.05 8.80
N SER A 108 20.50 -7.74 8.18
CA SER A 108 20.59 -8.25 6.81
C SER A 108 20.05 -7.30 5.75
N LEU A 109 19.17 -6.35 6.12
CA LEU A 109 18.55 -5.41 5.20
C LEU A 109 19.43 -4.18 4.89
N ALA A 110 19.22 -3.57 3.72
CA ALA A 110 19.91 -2.35 3.31
C ALA A 110 19.43 -1.10 4.07
N GLY A 111 18.19 -1.14 4.56
CA GLY A 111 17.59 -0.10 5.40
C GLY A 111 16.25 -0.57 5.94
N VAL A 112 15.88 -0.03 7.09
CA VAL A 112 14.63 -0.38 7.79
C VAL A 112 13.95 0.87 8.31
N GLY A 113 12.65 0.99 8.06
CA GLY A 113 11.75 1.96 8.68
C GLY A 113 10.69 1.26 9.52
N ALA A 114 10.32 1.82 10.64
CA ALA A 114 9.25 1.34 11.49
C ALA A 114 8.32 2.48 11.89
N GLN A 115 7.06 2.37 11.50
CA GLN A 115 6.01 3.31 11.86
C GLN A 115 5.11 2.68 12.92
N TYR A 116 4.77 3.46 13.93
CA TYR A 116 3.86 3.10 15.00
C TYR A 116 2.76 4.15 15.08
N ASP A 117 1.51 3.74 14.89
CA ASP A 117 0.37 4.62 14.69
C ASP A 117 0.62 5.62 13.54
N SER A 118 0.58 6.93 13.78
CA SER A 118 0.72 7.94 12.73
C SER A 118 2.15 8.47 12.53
N GLU A 119 3.16 7.91 13.23
CA GLU A 119 4.52 8.45 13.22
C GLU A 119 5.58 7.38 12.93
N LEU A 120 6.60 7.75 12.16
CA LEU A 120 7.82 6.94 12.06
C LEU A 120 8.60 7.02 13.38
N VAL A 121 8.94 5.86 13.96
CA VAL A 121 9.61 5.76 15.28
C VAL A 121 11.04 5.27 15.15
N TYR A 122 11.38 4.61 14.07
CA TYR A 122 12.73 4.15 13.76
C TYR A 122 12.99 4.22 12.27
N HIS A 123 14.20 4.67 11.93
CA HIS A 123 14.65 4.68 10.54
C HIS A 123 16.16 4.54 10.47
N ASN A 124 16.64 3.64 9.62
CA ASN A 124 18.07 3.46 9.39
C ASN A 124 18.31 2.99 7.94
N VAL A 125 19.39 3.49 7.34
CA VAL A 125 19.93 3.06 6.04
C VAL A 125 21.41 2.74 6.23
N ARG A 126 21.90 1.68 5.61
CA ARG A 126 23.33 1.36 5.63
C ARG A 126 24.13 2.44 4.93
N GLU A 127 25.28 2.79 5.51
CA GLU A 127 26.18 3.82 4.97
C GLU A 127 26.61 3.52 3.54
N GLU A 128 26.89 2.25 3.22
CA GLU A 128 27.28 1.81 1.87
C GLU A 128 26.18 2.00 0.81
N VAL A 129 24.92 1.99 1.24
CA VAL A 129 23.75 2.24 0.36
C VAL A 129 23.53 3.74 0.21
N ALA A 130 23.58 4.48 1.32
CA ALA A 130 23.49 5.93 1.31
C ALA A 130 24.64 6.59 0.50
N ALA A 131 25.86 6.04 0.59
CA ALA A 131 27.03 6.51 -0.17
C ALA A 131 26.86 6.39 -1.71
N GLN A 132 25.95 5.55 -2.18
CA GLN A 132 25.58 5.45 -3.59
C GLN A 132 24.55 6.50 -4.01
N GLY A 133 24.15 7.40 -3.11
CA GLY A 133 23.13 8.42 -3.35
C GLY A 133 21.68 7.91 -3.17
N VAL A 134 21.50 6.69 -2.64
CA VAL A 134 20.18 6.16 -2.32
C VAL A 134 19.60 6.92 -1.13
N VAL A 135 18.40 7.44 -1.31
CA VAL A 135 17.65 8.12 -0.25
C VAL A 135 16.55 7.18 0.24
N TYR A 136 16.48 7.02 1.55
CA TYR A 136 15.36 6.40 2.21
C TYR A 136 15.09 7.19 3.49
N THR A 137 13.94 7.85 3.58
CA THR A 137 13.54 8.66 4.74
C THR A 137 12.01 8.63 4.90
N ASP A 138 11.49 9.26 5.93
CA ASP A 138 10.04 9.47 6.06
C ASP A 138 9.54 10.58 5.12
N MET A 139 8.23 10.54 4.83
CA MET A 139 7.62 11.48 3.89
C MET A 139 7.62 12.92 4.37
N GLU A 140 7.46 13.17 5.67
CA GLU A 140 7.48 14.53 6.21
C GLU A 140 8.87 15.15 6.14
N SER A 141 9.91 14.39 6.44
CA SER A 141 11.30 14.84 6.27
C SER A 141 11.63 15.13 4.80
N ALA A 142 11.16 14.29 3.88
CA ALA A 142 11.32 14.54 2.45
C ALA A 142 10.57 15.78 1.97
N LEU A 143 9.32 15.97 2.46
CA LEU A 143 8.46 17.10 2.11
C LEU A 143 9.03 18.44 2.57
N ASN A 144 9.66 18.48 3.75
CA ASN A 144 10.16 19.71 4.39
C ASN A 144 11.69 19.90 4.23
N GLY A 145 12.37 18.98 3.55
CA GLY A 145 13.82 18.96 3.41
C GLY A 145 14.32 19.15 1.98
N GLU A 146 15.47 18.57 1.71
CA GLU A 146 16.19 18.63 0.44
C GLU A 146 15.37 18.09 -0.75
N TYR A 147 14.46 17.13 -0.49
CA TYR A 147 13.66 16.47 -1.53
C TYR A 147 12.27 17.08 -1.73
N ALA A 148 12.00 18.27 -1.16
CA ALA A 148 10.70 18.95 -1.22
C ALA A 148 10.16 19.12 -2.65
N ASP A 149 11.00 19.52 -3.60
CA ASP A 149 10.60 19.70 -5.00
C ASP A 149 10.29 18.35 -5.67
N MET A 150 11.04 17.30 -5.35
CA MET A 150 10.80 15.95 -5.85
C MET A 150 9.47 15.40 -5.31
N VAL A 151 9.22 15.59 -4.02
CA VAL A 151 7.92 15.25 -3.41
C VAL A 151 6.79 16.01 -4.10
N ARG A 152 6.90 17.33 -4.22
CA ARG A 152 5.86 18.17 -4.87
C ARG A 152 5.57 17.76 -6.31
N LYS A 153 6.58 17.30 -7.04
CA LYS A 153 6.46 16.83 -8.42
C LYS A 153 5.69 15.49 -8.51
N HIS A 154 5.83 14.61 -7.51
CA HIS A 154 5.35 13.23 -7.62
C HIS A 154 4.18 12.90 -6.67
N PHE A 155 4.04 13.58 -5.54
CA PHE A 155 3.03 13.30 -4.52
C PHE A 155 1.61 13.39 -5.08
N MET A 156 0.86 12.31 -4.96
CA MET A 156 -0.50 12.13 -5.46
C MET A 156 -0.70 12.55 -6.93
N LYS A 157 0.28 12.17 -7.78
CA LYS A 157 0.22 12.36 -9.24
C LYS A 157 -0.23 11.09 -9.96
N LEU A 158 0.07 9.92 -9.43
CA LEU A 158 -0.44 8.67 -9.95
C LEU A 158 -1.79 8.32 -9.33
N VAL A 159 -1.92 8.49 -8.02
CA VAL A 159 -3.17 8.33 -7.29
C VAL A 159 -3.69 9.72 -6.95
N THR A 160 -4.73 10.17 -7.65
CA THR A 160 -5.29 11.50 -7.41
C THR A 160 -6.43 11.45 -6.39
N PRO A 161 -6.72 12.54 -5.65
CA PRO A 161 -7.90 12.59 -4.77
C PRO A 161 -9.22 12.32 -5.49
N ARG A 162 -9.28 12.51 -6.82
CA ARG A 162 -10.48 12.26 -7.64
C ARG A 162 -10.63 10.82 -8.12
N ASP A 163 -9.72 9.91 -7.78
CA ASP A 163 -9.82 8.51 -8.18
C ASP A 163 -10.99 7.78 -7.50
N HIS A 164 -11.13 7.98 -6.20
CA HIS A 164 -12.24 7.48 -5.38
C HIS A 164 -12.19 8.09 -3.97
N LYS A 165 -13.27 7.93 -3.22
CA LYS A 165 -13.46 8.54 -1.89
C LYS A 165 -12.31 8.29 -0.92
N PHE A 166 -11.71 7.09 -0.91
CA PHE A 166 -10.60 6.76 0.01
C PHE A 166 -9.26 7.37 -0.41
N ALA A 167 -9.06 7.64 -1.72
CA ALA A 167 -7.92 8.42 -2.17
C ALA A 167 -8.05 9.90 -1.76
N ALA A 168 -9.26 10.45 -1.81
CA ALA A 168 -9.55 11.80 -1.30
C ALA A 168 -9.34 11.88 0.22
N LEU A 169 -9.83 10.88 0.97
CA LEU A 169 -9.59 10.75 2.42
C LEU A 169 -8.09 10.74 2.72
N HIS A 170 -7.33 9.89 2.03
CA HIS A 170 -5.88 9.83 2.18
C HIS A 170 -5.24 11.20 1.96
N GLY A 171 -5.57 11.88 0.86
CA GLY A 171 -5.03 13.21 0.57
C GLY A 171 -5.32 14.24 1.64
N ALA A 172 -6.45 14.14 2.36
CA ALA A 172 -6.81 15.04 3.44
C ALA A 172 -6.03 14.80 4.75
N VAL A 173 -5.80 13.53 5.11
CA VAL A 173 -5.32 13.17 6.47
C VAL A 173 -4.03 12.34 6.49
N TRP A 174 -3.33 12.18 5.38
CA TRP A 174 -2.13 11.37 5.33
C TRP A 174 -1.10 11.78 6.40
N SER A 175 -0.40 10.80 6.94
CA SER A 175 0.68 10.99 7.91
C SER A 175 1.61 9.79 7.92
N GLY A 176 2.93 10.05 8.03
CA GLY A 176 3.94 9.02 7.96
C GLY A 176 4.12 8.44 6.55
N GLY A 177 4.77 7.30 6.50
CA GLY A 177 5.11 6.63 5.26
C GLY A 177 6.57 6.80 4.86
N SER A 178 6.90 6.36 3.65
CA SER A 178 8.29 6.23 3.20
C SER A 178 8.53 7.01 1.92
N PHE A 179 9.63 7.77 1.89
CA PHE A 179 10.18 8.34 0.67
C PHE A 179 11.45 7.58 0.30
N VAL A 180 11.51 7.05 -0.92
CA VAL A 180 12.68 6.35 -1.45
C VAL A 180 13.05 6.91 -2.82
N TYR A 181 14.32 7.25 -2.99
CA TYR A 181 14.88 7.60 -4.30
C TYR A 181 16.13 6.76 -4.56
N VAL A 182 16.18 6.08 -5.69
CA VAL A 182 17.34 5.32 -6.17
C VAL A 182 17.85 5.99 -7.44
N PRO A 183 19.07 6.55 -7.41
CA PRO A 183 19.66 7.26 -8.55
C PRO A 183 19.89 6.38 -9.78
N PRO A 184 20.10 6.98 -10.97
CA PRO A 184 20.34 6.25 -12.20
C PRO A 184 21.49 5.23 -12.08
N GLY A 185 21.27 4.02 -12.61
CA GLY A 185 22.25 2.94 -12.65
C GLY A 185 22.59 2.29 -11.32
N VAL A 186 22.04 2.75 -10.21
CA VAL A 186 22.31 2.19 -8.87
C VAL A 186 21.49 0.92 -8.64
N SER A 187 22.16 -0.15 -8.21
CA SER A 187 21.53 -1.43 -7.89
C SER A 187 21.57 -1.70 -6.39
N VAL A 188 20.43 -1.59 -5.74
CA VAL A 188 20.27 -1.92 -4.31
C VAL A 188 19.95 -3.42 -4.20
N SER A 189 21.00 -4.25 -4.10
CA SER A 189 20.90 -5.71 -4.12
C SER A 189 20.24 -6.32 -2.88
N ILE A 190 20.31 -5.62 -1.75
CA ILE A 190 19.71 -6.01 -0.48
C ILE A 190 18.42 -5.19 -0.30
N PRO A 191 17.28 -5.80 0.11
CA PRO A 191 16.03 -5.06 0.21
C PRO A 191 16.05 -3.92 1.23
N LEU A 192 15.28 -2.85 0.94
CA LEU A 192 14.80 -1.90 1.93
C LEU A 192 13.46 -2.39 2.48
N GLN A 193 13.18 -2.12 3.76
CA GLN A 193 11.93 -2.54 4.39
C GLN A 193 11.28 -1.42 5.19
N SER A 194 9.96 -1.27 5.06
CA SER A 194 9.11 -0.54 6.00
C SER A 194 8.17 -1.48 6.72
N TYR A 195 7.92 -1.21 7.99
CA TYR A 195 6.93 -1.92 8.78
C TYR A 195 5.96 -0.94 9.44
N PHE A 196 4.66 -1.16 9.24
CA PHE A 196 3.58 -0.33 9.75
C PHE A 196 2.78 -1.07 10.82
N ARG A 197 2.70 -0.47 12.00
CA ARG A 197 1.94 -0.98 13.14
C ARG A 197 0.90 0.03 13.59
N LEU A 198 -0.38 -0.29 13.48
CA LEU A 198 -1.45 0.48 14.09
C LEU A 198 -1.82 -0.14 15.43
N ASN A 199 -1.48 0.51 16.54
CA ASN A 199 -1.76 0.04 17.89
C ASN A 199 -2.98 0.73 18.53
N ALA A 200 -3.33 1.93 18.10
CA ALA A 200 -4.42 2.71 18.68
C ALA A 200 -5.80 2.15 18.29
N PRO A 201 -6.70 1.83 19.25
CA PRO A 201 -8.06 1.40 18.96
C PRO A 201 -8.90 2.54 18.37
N GLY A 202 -9.74 2.24 17.39
CA GLY A 202 -10.61 3.22 16.71
C GLY A 202 -9.85 4.28 15.91
N ALA A 203 -8.58 4.00 15.59
CA ALA A 203 -7.77 4.90 14.78
C ALA A 203 -7.64 4.42 13.33
N GLY A 204 -7.28 5.37 12.47
CA GLY A 204 -6.86 5.11 11.10
C GLY A 204 -5.35 5.25 10.93
N GLN A 205 -4.81 4.54 9.95
CA GLN A 205 -3.44 4.69 9.47
C GLN A 205 -3.47 5.08 7.98
N PHE A 206 -2.75 6.15 7.63
CA PHE A 206 -2.84 6.83 6.34
C PHE A 206 -1.45 7.16 5.80
N GLU A 207 -0.54 6.21 5.86
CA GLU A 207 0.84 6.39 5.38
C GLU A 207 0.91 6.58 3.87
N HIS A 208 1.84 7.46 3.44
CA HIS A 208 2.14 7.69 2.03
C HIS A 208 3.51 7.13 1.68
N THR A 209 3.56 6.13 0.81
CA THR A 209 4.82 5.58 0.29
C THR A 209 5.05 6.09 -1.12
N LEU A 210 6.13 6.86 -1.30
CA LEU A 210 6.58 7.37 -2.60
C LEU A 210 7.96 6.80 -2.94
N ILE A 211 8.04 6.00 -4.00
CA ILE A 211 9.28 5.36 -4.44
C ILE A 211 9.58 5.76 -5.88
N ILE A 212 10.77 6.29 -6.10
CA ILE A 212 11.29 6.66 -7.42
C ILE A 212 12.56 5.84 -7.66
N VAL A 213 12.51 4.96 -8.65
CA VAL A 213 13.67 4.16 -9.11
C VAL A 213 14.04 4.67 -10.49
N ASP A 214 15.16 5.39 -10.59
CA ASP A 214 15.55 6.12 -11.79
C ASP A 214 16.15 5.20 -12.87
N GLU A 215 16.55 5.74 -14.01
CA GLU A 215 16.98 5.00 -15.20
C GLU A 215 18.03 3.93 -14.88
N GLY A 216 17.77 2.67 -15.30
CA GLY A 216 18.68 1.55 -15.14
C GLY A 216 18.90 1.08 -13.69
N ALA A 217 18.21 1.65 -12.72
CA ALA A 217 18.35 1.32 -11.32
C ALA A 217 17.52 0.09 -10.90
N TYR A 218 17.89 -0.51 -9.77
CA TYR A 218 17.19 -1.67 -9.19
C TYR A 218 16.92 -1.47 -7.70
N LEU A 219 15.69 -1.81 -7.30
CA LEU A 219 15.29 -1.86 -5.90
C LEU A 219 14.33 -3.02 -5.63
N HIS A 220 14.54 -3.71 -4.50
CA HIS A 220 13.50 -4.50 -3.84
C HIS A 220 13.06 -3.80 -2.56
N PHE A 221 11.80 -3.41 -2.49
CA PHE A 221 11.19 -2.82 -1.31
C PHE A 221 10.18 -3.79 -0.69
N ILE A 222 10.23 -3.95 0.64
CA ILE A 222 9.35 -4.83 1.40
C ILE A 222 8.52 -3.98 2.35
N GLU A 223 7.21 -4.17 2.33
CA GLU A 223 6.27 -3.54 3.25
C GLU A 223 5.56 -4.60 4.09
N GLY A 224 5.58 -4.42 5.39
CA GLY A 224 4.84 -5.25 6.35
C GLY A 224 3.83 -4.40 7.12
N CYS A 225 2.61 -4.91 7.28
CA CYS A 225 1.55 -4.21 7.98
C CYS A 225 0.86 -5.10 9.00
N SER A 226 0.60 -4.58 10.20
CA SER A 226 -0.16 -5.32 11.22
C SER A 226 -0.90 -4.41 12.21
N ALA A 227 -1.92 -4.96 12.86
CA ALA A 227 -2.62 -4.36 13.99
C ALA A 227 -3.08 -5.43 14.99
N PRO A 228 -3.16 -5.14 16.30
CA PRO A 228 -3.80 -6.02 17.26
C PRO A 228 -5.32 -6.03 17.05
N LYS A 229 -5.98 -7.03 17.61
CA LYS A 229 -7.44 -7.12 17.55
C LYS A 229 -8.09 -6.23 18.60
N TYR A 230 -9.02 -5.38 18.18
CA TYR A 230 -9.90 -4.60 19.04
C TYR A 230 -11.38 -4.92 18.78
N ASN A 231 -12.26 -4.47 19.67
CA ASN A 231 -13.72 -4.60 19.53
C ASN A 231 -14.35 -3.37 18.83
N VAL A 232 -13.53 -2.56 18.21
CA VAL A 232 -13.94 -1.35 17.45
C VAL A 232 -13.30 -1.41 16.07
N ALA A 233 -13.90 -0.74 15.10
CA ALA A 233 -13.35 -0.65 13.76
C ALA A 233 -12.03 0.14 13.77
N ASN A 234 -11.07 -0.33 13.00
CA ASN A 234 -9.88 0.40 12.61
C ASN A 234 -9.86 0.54 11.08
N LEU A 235 -9.24 1.58 10.59
CA LEU A 235 -9.12 1.86 9.17
C LEU A 235 -7.66 1.92 8.74
N HIS A 236 -7.36 1.31 7.59
CA HIS A 236 -6.12 1.54 6.87
C HIS A 236 -6.46 2.05 5.47
N ALA A 237 -6.05 3.26 5.15
CA ALA A 237 -6.23 3.87 3.84
C ALA A 237 -4.92 4.56 3.40
N GLY A 238 -3.86 3.76 3.31
CA GLY A 238 -2.56 4.18 2.81
C GLY A 238 -2.56 4.41 1.30
N CYS A 239 -1.52 5.09 0.82
CA CYS A 239 -1.31 5.33 -0.60
C CYS A 239 0.14 5.00 -0.97
N VAL A 240 0.30 4.27 -2.08
CA VAL A 240 1.62 3.90 -2.62
C VAL A 240 1.73 4.36 -4.07
N GLU A 241 2.73 5.18 -4.36
CA GLU A 241 3.05 5.66 -5.69
C GLU A 241 4.47 5.26 -6.07
N LEU A 242 4.59 4.51 -7.16
CA LEU A 242 5.84 3.93 -7.63
C LEU A 242 6.17 4.46 -9.03
N PHE A 243 7.33 5.10 -9.16
CA PHE A 243 7.84 5.59 -10.43
C PHE A 243 9.03 4.74 -10.83
N VAL A 244 8.90 3.98 -11.92
CA VAL A 244 9.93 3.09 -12.45
C VAL A 244 10.45 3.66 -13.74
N GLY A 245 11.67 4.15 -13.71
CA GLY A 245 12.34 4.81 -14.82
C GLY A 245 12.70 3.86 -15.97
N LYS A 246 13.29 4.44 -17.00
CA LYS A 246 13.72 3.70 -18.20
C LYS A 246 14.70 2.59 -17.83
N ASN A 247 14.43 1.35 -18.30
CA ASN A 247 15.21 0.15 -18.02
C ASN A 247 15.42 -0.14 -16.51
N ALA A 248 14.71 0.54 -15.63
CA ALA A 248 14.74 0.31 -14.19
C ALA A 248 13.90 -0.92 -13.80
N LYS A 249 14.21 -1.47 -12.64
CA LYS A 249 13.42 -2.56 -12.07
C LYS A 249 13.10 -2.29 -10.61
N LEU A 250 11.80 -2.34 -10.28
CA LEU A 250 11.31 -2.28 -8.90
C LEU A 250 10.54 -3.56 -8.58
N ARG A 251 10.95 -4.24 -7.50
CA ARG A 251 10.13 -5.27 -6.87
C ARG A 251 9.52 -4.69 -5.59
N TYR A 252 8.19 -4.70 -5.51
CA TYR A 252 7.45 -4.24 -4.34
C TYR A 252 6.71 -5.42 -3.71
N SER A 253 7.18 -5.82 -2.54
CA SER A 253 6.60 -6.93 -1.79
C SER A 253 5.83 -6.41 -0.59
N THR A 254 4.58 -6.86 -0.40
CA THR A 254 3.76 -6.44 0.74
C THR A 254 3.16 -7.66 1.44
N ILE A 255 3.22 -7.66 2.77
CA ILE A 255 2.59 -8.66 3.62
C ILE A 255 1.66 -7.94 4.59
N GLU A 256 0.37 -8.08 4.36
CA GLU A 256 -0.67 -7.44 5.14
C GLU A 256 -1.32 -8.45 6.08
N ASN A 257 -1.08 -8.31 7.38
CA ASN A 257 -1.59 -9.17 8.42
C ASN A 257 -2.35 -8.38 9.49
N TRP A 258 -3.32 -7.61 9.01
CA TRP A 258 -4.21 -6.82 9.85
C TRP A 258 -5.14 -7.70 10.71
N SER A 259 -5.61 -7.18 11.81
CA SER A 259 -6.64 -7.84 12.63
C SER A 259 -8.00 -7.84 11.96
N LYS A 260 -8.90 -8.71 12.43
CA LYS A 260 -10.25 -8.90 11.86
C LYS A 260 -11.24 -7.75 12.13
N ASN A 261 -10.85 -6.68 12.75
CA ASN A 261 -11.63 -5.45 12.90
C ASN A 261 -11.16 -4.33 11.96
N MET A 262 -10.16 -4.62 11.12
CA MET A 262 -9.58 -3.65 10.19
C MET A 262 -10.35 -3.59 8.88
N TYR A 263 -10.66 -2.37 8.44
CA TYR A 263 -11.03 -2.05 7.06
C TYR A 263 -9.77 -1.59 6.33
N ASN A 264 -9.32 -2.38 5.36
CA ASN A 264 -8.09 -2.13 4.61
C ASN A 264 -8.41 -1.66 3.19
N LEU A 265 -8.40 -0.36 2.98
CA LEU A 265 -8.85 0.33 1.77
C LEU A 265 -7.69 1.07 1.10
N ASN A 266 -6.59 0.36 0.90
CA ASN A 266 -5.31 0.88 0.44
C ASN A 266 -5.29 1.07 -1.09
N THR A 267 -4.59 2.10 -1.57
CA THR A 267 -4.46 2.42 -3.00
C THR A 267 -3.00 2.38 -3.43
N LYS A 268 -2.67 1.55 -4.44
CA LYS A 268 -1.29 1.38 -4.92
C LYS A 268 -1.23 1.56 -6.44
N ARG A 269 -0.28 2.36 -6.93
CA ARG A 269 -0.11 2.59 -8.37
C ARG A 269 1.35 2.71 -8.78
N ALA A 270 1.69 2.12 -9.93
CA ALA A 270 3.01 2.25 -10.54
C ALA A 270 2.90 2.83 -11.95
N LEU A 271 3.81 3.74 -12.27
CA LEU A 271 4.10 4.19 -13.64
C LEU A 271 5.42 3.57 -14.08
N VAL A 272 5.42 2.91 -15.24
CA VAL A 272 6.57 2.16 -15.75
C VAL A 272 6.97 2.71 -17.12
N GLU A 273 8.19 3.25 -17.19
CA GLU A 273 8.74 3.84 -18.40
C GLU A 273 9.41 2.79 -19.30
N GLU A 274 9.99 3.22 -20.42
CA GLU A 274 10.56 2.37 -21.47
C GLU A 274 11.50 1.28 -20.90
N GLY A 275 11.21 0.01 -21.26
CA GLY A 275 11.99 -1.14 -20.82
C GLY A 275 11.95 -1.41 -19.30
N GLY A 276 11.27 -0.56 -18.53
CA GLY A 276 11.14 -0.70 -17.08
C GLY A 276 10.31 -1.90 -16.67
N THR A 277 10.50 -2.37 -15.45
CA THR A 277 9.78 -3.53 -14.91
C THR A 277 9.30 -3.28 -13.48
N ILE A 278 8.01 -3.48 -13.24
CA ILE A 278 7.43 -3.55 -11.88
C ILE A 278 7.03 -4.99 -11.55
N GLU A 279 7.48 -5.48 -10.40
CA GLU A 279 7.08 -6.76 -9.84
C GLU A 279 6.32 -6.52 -8.52
N TRP A 280 5.03 -6.81 -8.51
CA TRP A 280 4.22 -6.82 -7.30
C TRP A 280 4.18 -8.21 -6.69
N VAL A 281 4.49 -8.33 -5.40
CA VAL A 281 4.30 -9.56 -4.61
C VAL A 281 3.42 -9.22 -3.42
N SER A 282 2.22 -9.78 -3.36
CA SER A 282 1.22 -9.42 -2.34
C SER A 282 0.74 -10.63 -1.56
N GLY A 283 0.82 -10.56 -0.23
CA GLY A 283 0.22 -11.49 0.71
C GLY A 283 -0.84 -10.81 1.57
N SER A 284 -2.11 -11.23 1.46
CA SER A 284 -3.22 -10.68 2.23
C SER A 284 -3.80 -11.76 3.15
N PHE A 285 -3.62 -11.60 4.47
CA PHE A 285 -3.94 -12.61 5.48
C PHE A 285 -4.82 -12.12 6.62
N GLY A 286 -5.12 -10.84 6.67
CA GLY A 286 -5.86 -10.19 7.72
C GLY A 286 -7.08 -9.43 7.22
N SER A 287 -7.50 -8.44 8.02
CA SER A 287 -8.64 -7.55 7.78
C SER A 287 -10.02 -8.19 7.95
N HIS A 288 -11.01 -7.37 8.23
CA HIS A 288 -12.42 -7.68 8.10
C HIS A 288 -12.86 -7.56 6.63
N VAL A 289 -12.55 -6.41 6.06
CA VAL A 289 -12.78 -6.10 4.65
C VAL A 289 -11.48 -5.57 4.04
N SER A 290 -11.16 -5.99 2.81
CA SER A 290 -10.04 -5.44 2.05
C SER A 290 -10.46 -5.03 0.65
N TYR A 291 -9.97 -3.85 0.20
CA TYR A 291 -9.97 -3.39 -1.18
C TYR A 291 -8.50 -3.19 -1.61
N LEU A 292 -7.95 -4.14 -2.34
CA LEU A 292 -6.54 -4.17 -2.70
C LEU A 292 -6.37 -4.39 -4.20
N TYR A 293 -6.22 -3.31 -4.95
CA TYR A 293 -6.13 -3.34 -6.41
C TYR A 293 -4.93 -2.53 -6.92
N PRO A 294 -3.68 -3.02 -6.74
CA PRO A 294 -2.54 -2.34 -7.31
C PRO A 294 -2.70 -2.19 -8.83
N MET A 295 -2.38 -0.99 -9.32
CA MET A 295 -2.48 -0.67 -10.74
C MET A 295 -1.10 -0.39 -11.31
N SER A 296 -0.83 -0.96 -12.49
CA SER A 296 0.37 -0.67 -13.29
C SER A 296 0.01 0.06 -14.57
N VAL A 297 0.66 1.19 -14.82
CA VAL A 297 0.56 1.93 -16.09
C VAL A 297 1.86 1.72 -16.86
N LEU A 298 1.80 0.92 -17.94
CA LEU A 298 2.94 0.62 -18.80
C LEU A 298 3.05 1.70 -19.89
N ASN A 299 3.81 2.76 -19.56
CA ASN A 299 3.83 4.01 -20.32
C ASN A 299 4.93 4.07 -21.39
N GLY A 300 5.99 3.26 -21.26
CA GLY A 300 7.09 3.19 -22.22
C GLY A 300 7.10 1.90 -23.02
N ARG A 301 7.71 1.95 -24.24
CA ARG A 301 7.92 0.77 -25.09
C ARG A 301 8.60 -0.36 -24.32
N GLY A 302 8.07 -1.59 -24.41
CA GLY A 302 8.66 -2.77 -23.78
C GLY A 302 8.54 -2.82 -22.26
N ALA A 303 7.82 -1.88 -21.62
CA ALA A 303 7.59 -1.89 -20.18
C ALA A 303 6.83 -3.16 -19.73
N ARG A 304 7.11 -3.62 -18.51
CA ARG A 304 6.59 -4.88 -17.96
C ARG A 304 5.94 -4.69 -16.60
N ALA A 305 4.86 -5.45 -16.35
CA ALA A 305 4.27 -5.60 -15.04
C ALA A 305 4.05 -7.08 -14.69
N GLU A 306 4.50 -7.48 -13.52
CA GLU A 306 4.23 -8.80 -12.95
C GLU A 306 3.49 -8.65 -11.63
N PHE A 307 2.43 -9.41 -11.43
CA PHE A 307 1.67 -9.44 -10.19
C PHE A 307 1.58 -10.88 -9.69
N THR A 308 2.08 -11.11 -8.48
CA THR A 308 1.91 -12.38 -7.76
C THR A 308 1.16 -12.10 -6.46
N GLY A 309 -0.05 -12.66 -6.33
CA GLY A 309 -0.92 -12.48 -5.17
C GLY A 309 -1.24 -13.78 -4.45
N ILE A 310 -1.23 -13.74 -3.13
CA ILE A 310 -1.70 -14.84 -2.26
C ILE A 310 -2.69 -14.24 -1.26
N THR A 311 -3.91 -14.81 -1.22
CA THR A 311 -4.96 -14.35 -0.31
C THR A 311 -5.48 -15.52 0.52
N PHE A 312 -5.63 -15.31 1.83
CA PHE A 312 -6.28 -16.26 2.72
C PHE A 312 -7.42 -15.57 3.47
N ALA A 313 -8.65 -15.97 3.18
CA ALA A 313 -9.86 -15.48 3.84
C ALA A 313 -10.42 -16.53 4.81
N GLY A 314 -10.44 -16.23 6.09
CA GLY A 314 -11.08 -17.03 7.13
C GLY A 314 -12.44 -16.50 7.55
N ALA A 315 -13.07 -17.13 8.53
CA ALA A 315 -14.38 -16.73 9.04
C ALA A 315 -14.46 -15.23 9.37
N GLY A 316 -15.50 -14.56 8.87
CA GLY A 316 -15.77 -13.12 9.08
C GLY A 316 -14.88 -12.19 8.27
N GLN A 317 -14.17 -12.69 7.25
CA GLN A 317 -13.35 -11.88 6.36
C GLN A 317 -13.97 -11.83 4.96
N ASN A 318 -13.95 -10.65 4.34
CA ASN A 318 -14.32 -10.44 2.94
C ASN A 318 -13.19 -9.67 2.24
N LEU A 319 -12.29 -10.40 1.60
CA LEU A 319 -11.08 -9.88 0.99
C LEU A 319 -11.29 -9.79 -0.52
N ASP A 320 -11.51 -8.57 -1.00
CA ASP A 320 -11.63 -8.29 -2.43
C ASP A 320 -10.29 -7.73 -2.91
N THR A 321 -9.59 -8.56 -3.66
CA THR A 321 -8.24 -8.26 -4.16
C THR A 321 -8.21 -8.31 -5.67
N GLY A 322 -7.16 -7.76 -6.26
CA GLY A 322 -7.05 -7.78 -7.71
C GLY A 322 -5.86 -7.02 -8.22
N THR A 323 -5.87 -6.73 -9.51
CA THR A 323 -4.89 -5.84 -10.12
C THR A 323 -5.43 -5.25 -11.41
N LYS A 324 -4.98 -4.03 -11.73
CA LYS A 324 -5.27 -3.40 -13.02
C LYS A 324 -3.97 -3.13 -13.76
N VAL A 325 -3.91 -3.50 -15.03
CA VAL A 325 -2.78 -3.15 -15.90
C VAL A 325 -3.29 -2.35 -17.09
N VAL A 326 -2.67 -1.21 -17.35
CA VAL A 326 -2.94 -0.35 -18.50
C VAL A 326 -1.73 -0.33 -19.40
N HIS A 327 -1.89 -0.90 -20.59
CA HIS A 327 -0.89 -0.88 -21.65
C HIS A 327 -1.07 0.40 -22.47
N ASN A 328 -0.18 1.39 -22.29
CA ASN A 328 -0.19 2.67 -23.00
C ASN A 328 0.78 2.71 -24.19
N ALA A 329 1.81 1.86 -24.20
CA ALA A 329 2.90 1.87 -25.17
C ALA A 329 3.06 0.52 -25.87
N PRO A 330 3.73 0.48 -27.02
CA PRO A 330 3.94 -0.76 -27.79
C PRO A 330 4.82 -1.78 -27.07
N GLU A 331 4.63 -3.07 -27.39
CA GLU A 331 5.47 -4.19 -26.96
C GLU A 331 5.50 -4.40 -25.43
N THR A 332 4.55 -3.81 -24.71
CA THR A 332 4.43 -3.97 -23.28
C THR A 332 3.90 -5.36 -22.90
N THR A 333 4.29 -5.87 -21.75
CA THR A 333 3.88 -7.20 -21.28
C THR A 333 3.38 -7.16 -19.85
N SER A 334 2.36 -7.98 -19.56
CA SER A 334 1.91 -8.19 -18.19
C SER A 334 1.66 -9.67 -17.91
N TYR A 335 1.98 -10.06 -16.67
CA TYR A 335 1.69 -11.38 -16.15
C TYR A 335 1.06 -11.27 -14.77
N ILE A 336 -0.11 -11.89 -14.61
CA ILE A 336 -0.88 -11.87 -13.36
C ILE A 336 -1.04 -13.32 -12.88
N ASN A 337 -0.53 -13.62 -11.68
CA ASN A 337 -0.63 -14.93 -11.06
C ASN A 337 -1.16 -14.78 -9.65
N THR A 338 -2.31 -15.40 -9.37
CA THR A 338 -2.95 -15.31 -8.06
C THR A 338 -3.34 -16.67 -7.52
N LYS A 339 -3.32 -16.78 -6.21
CA LYS A 339 -3.78 -17.95 -5.48
C LYS A 339 -4.59 -17.48 -4.29
N SER A 340 -5.78 -18.04 -4.11
CA SER A 340 -6.63 -17.74 -2.97
C SER A 340 -7.07 -18.99 -2.25
N ILE A 341 -7.22 -18.87 -0.92
CA ILE A 341 -7.76 -19.90 -0.05
C ILE A 341 -8.88 -19.27 0.77
N SER A 342 -10.07 -19.86 0.70
CA SER A 342 -11.19 -19.51 1.56
C SER A 342 -11.48 -20.65 2.53
N LYS A 343 -11.71 -20.32 3.81
CA LYS A 343 -11.98 -21.28 4.88
C LYS A 343 -13.05 -20.75 5.83
N ASP A 344 -13.90 -21.66 6.33
CA ASP A 344 -14.87 -21.40 7.39
C ASP A 344 -15.82 -20.21 7.09
N GLY A 345 -16.28 -20.09 5.83
CA GLY A 345 -17.17 -19.01 5.37
C GLY A 345 -16.48 -17.68 5.03
N GLY A 346 -15.15 -17.63 5.04
CA GLY A 346 -14.40 -16.48 4.52
C GLY A 346 -14.63 -16.29 3.01
N ILE A 347 -14.68 -15.04 2.57
CA ILE A 347 -14.89 -14.68 1.16
C ILE A 347 -13.58 -14.10 0.63
N SER A 348 -13.09 -14.68 -0.47
CA SER A 348 -11.99 -14.12 -1.26
C SER A 348 -12.46 -13.88 -2.68
N THR A 349 -12.42 -12.64 -3.10
CA THR A 349 -12.74 -12.23 -4.48
C THR A 349 -11.46 -11.77 -5.15
N PHE A 350 -11.26 -12.17 -6.40
CA PHE A 350 -10.20 -11.64 -7.24
C PHE A 350 -10.78 -10.94 -8.46
N ARG A 351 -10.32 -9.71 -8.71
CA ARG A 351 -10.72 -8.90 -9.87
C ARG A 351 -9.49 -8.47 -10.64
N SER A 352 -9.42 -8.80 -11.93
CA SER A 352 -8.37 -8.28 -12.80
C SER A 352 -8.97 -7.44 -13.92
N SER A 353 -8.25 -6.39 -14.28
CA SER A 353 -8.59 -5.54 -15.42
C SER A 353 -7.34 -5.29 -16.26
N VAL A 354 -7.38 -5.65 -17.52
CA VAL A 354 -6.32 -5.34 -18.48
C VAL A 354 -6.88 -4.42 -19.54
N VAL A 355 -6.32 -3.22 -19.63
CA VAL A 355 -6.72 -2.21 -20.61
C VAL A 355 -5.59 -2.03 -21.62
N VAL A 356 -5.86 -2.29 -22.89
CA VAL A 356 -4.89 -2.11 -23.98
C VAL A 356 -5.33 -0.90 -24.81
N LYS A 357 -4.52 0.15 -24.80
CA LYS A 357 -4.77 1.37 -25.58
C LYS A 357 -4.41 1.14 -27.06
N ASN A 358 -4.96 1.95 -27.95
CA ASN A 358 -4.65 1.87 -29.39
C ASN A 358 -3.15 2.05 -29.69
N SER A 359 -2.43 2.80 -28.84
CA SER A 359 -0.98 2.99 -28.93
C SER A 359 -0.17 1.75 -28.55
N ALA A 360 -0.77 0.74 -27.91
CA ALA A 360 -0.09 -0.41 -27.33
C ALA A 360 0.00 -1.60 -28.31
N ALA A 361 0.49 -1.37 -29.52
CA ALA A 361 0.68 -2.42 -30.52
C ALA A 361 1.63 -3.54 -30.02
N LYS A 362 1.35 -4.79 -30.38
CA LYS A 362 2.14 -6.00 -30.02
C LYS A 362 2.26 -6.26 -28.50
N SER A 363 1.41 -5.67 -27.68
CA SER A 363 1.39 -5.93 -26.24
C SER A 363 0.79 -7.30 -25.93
N LYS A 364 1.23 -7.90 -24.80
CA LYS A 364 0.82 -9.24 -24.37
C LYS A 364 0.43 -9.23 -22.90
N SER A 365 -0.62 -9.97 -22.56
CA SER A 365 -1.02 -10.17 -21.15
C SER A 365 -1.41 -11.63 -20.92
N ALA A 366 -1.05 -12.16 -19.75
CA ALA A 366 -1.50 -13.47 -19.29
C ALA A 366 -2.00 -13.38 -17.86
N VAL A 367 -3.08 -14.09 -17.55
CA VAL A 367 -3.70 -14.14 -16.22
C VAL A 367 -3.86 -15.60 -15.82
N SER A 368 -3.37 -15.96 -14.64
CA SER A 368 -3.55 -17.27 -14.00
C SER A 368 -4.13 -17.06 -12.60
N ASP A 369 -5.33 -17.59 -12.36
CA ASP A 369 -5.97 -17.59 -11.06
C ASP A 369 -6.28 -19.03 -10.63
N VAL A 370 -5.82 -19.42 -9.42
CA VAL A 370 -6.02 -20.77 -8.87
C VAL A 370 -6.68 -20.66 -7.51
N PRO A 371 -8.02 -20.62 -7.45
CA PRO A 371 -8.74 -20.66 -6.19
C PRO A 371 -8.67 -22.05 -5.57
N ARG A 372 -8.49 -22.15 -4.25
CA ARG A 372 -8.58 -23.37 -3.48
C ARG A 372 -9.54 -23.19 -2.30
N TYR A 373 -10.49 -24.12 -2.18
CA TYR A 373 -11.42 -24.17 -1.07
C TYR A 373 -10.98 -25.27 -0.10
N LEU A 374 -10.73 -24.92 1.16
CA LEU A 374 -10.51 -25.91 2.22
C LEU A 374 -11.87 -26.20 2.88
N ARG A 375 -12.40 -27.42 2.70
CA ARG A 375 -13.66 -27.85 3.31
C ARG A 375 -13.47 -28.07 4.81
N GLY A 376 -14.10 -27.24 5.63
CA GLY A 376 -14.64 -27.63 6.94
C GLY A 376 -16.09 -28.05 6.70
N GLY A 377 -16.47 -29.29 7.05
CA GLY A 377 -17.70 -29.97 6.62
C GLY A 377 -18.98 -29.13 6.67
N ARG A 378 -19.45 -28.76 5.53
CA ARG A 378 -20.81 -28.60 4.99
C ARG A 378 -20.72 -27.92 3.63
N GLN A 379 -21.42 -28.49 2.66
CA GLN A 379 -21.47 -27.96 1.29
C GLN A 379 -22.19 -26.61 1.29
N SER A 380 -21.52 -25.55 0.85
CA SER A 380 -22.18 -24.38 0.28
C SER A 380 -21.73 -24.25 -1.18
N HIS A 381 -22.73 -24.16 -2.06
CA HIS A 381 -22.49 -23.88 -3.47
C HIS A 381 -22.18 -22.41 -3.64
N ASP A 382 -20.90 -22.02 -3.60
CA ASP A 382 -20.49 -20.68 -3.97
C ASP A 382 -20.37 -20.58 -5.50
N ARG A 383 -21.23 -19.73 -6.06
CA ARG A 383 -21.22 -19.38 -7.48
C ARG A 383 -19.95 -18.58 -7.78
N GLN A 384 -19.08 -19.13 -8.60
CA GLN A 384 -18.02 -18.36 -9.25
C GLN A 384 -18.67 -17.27 -10.13
N ARG A 385 -18.57 -16.01 -9.71
CA ARG A 385 -18.85 -14.88 -10.60
C ARG A 385 -17.55 -14.51 -11.31
N PHE A 386 -17.34 -15.05 -12.47
CA PHE A 386 -16.38 -14.52 -13.43
C PHE A 386 -16.97 -13.22 -14.02
N CYS A 387 -16.46 -12.07 -13.61
CA CYS A 387 -16.72 -10.85 -14.33
C CYS A 387 -15.72 -10.75 -15.50
N ARG A 388 -16.12 -11.29 -16.64
CA ARG A 388 -15.50 -10.93 -17.93
C ARG A 388 -15.96 -9.52 -18.28
N GLN A 389 -15.25 -8.50 -17.85
CA GLN A 389 -15.43 -7.15 -18.36
C GLN A 389 -14.37 -6.82 -19.40
N CYS A 390 -14.87 -6.80 -20.63
CA CYS A 390 -14.51 -5.95 -21.75
C CYS A 390 -13.03 -5.84 -22.14
N ILE A 391 -12.65 -6.71 -23.02
CA ILE A 391 -11.70 -6.33 -24.06
C ILE A 391 -12.45 -5.37 -24.99
N GLN A 392 -12.40 -4.07 -24.73
CA GLN A 392 -12.70 -3.03 -25.70
C GLN A 392 -11.38 -2.53 -26.26
N GLY A 393 -10.96 -3.10 -27.35
CA GLY A 393 -9.80 -2.64 -28.10
C GLY A 393 -9.91 -3.15 -29.52
N ALA A 394 -9.84 -2.25 -30.45
CA ALA A 394 -9.99 -2.47 -31.88
C ALA A 394 -9.19 -3.65 -32.42
N ALA A 395 -9.85 -4.39 -33.27
CA ALA A 395 -9.40 -5.55 -33.98
C ALA A 395 -8.03 -5.39 -34.64
N SER A 396 -7.16 -6.33 -34.38
CA SER A 396 -6.42 -7.17 -35.31
C SER A 396 -5.33 -7.94 -34.57
N GLY A 397 -5.57 -9.22 -34.35
CA GLY A 397 -4.48 -10.15 -34.04
C GLY A 397 -4.44 -10.83 -32.67
N ILE A 398 -5.52 -10.97 -31.92
CA ILE A 398 -5.55 -11.88 -30.78
C ILE A 398 -6.35 -13.13 -31.17
N ARG A 399 -5.65 -14.22 -31.47
CA ARG A 399 -6.27 -15.55 -31.50
C ARG A 399 -6.38 -16.03 -30.05
N SER A 400 -7.60 -16.22 -29.57
CA SER A 400 -7.88 -17.03 -28.39
C SER A 400 -7.45 -18.48 -28.71
N ARG A 401 -6.59 -19.07 -27.89
CA ARG A 401 -6.52 -20.52 -27.80
C ARG A 401 -7.50 -20.92 -26.70
N ASP A 402 -8.64 -21.45 -27.13
CA ASP A 402 -9.44 -22.38 -26.34
C ASP A 402 -8.71 -23.73 -26.38
N GLU A 403 -8.27 -24.18 -25.18
CA GLU A 403 -8.19 -25.58 -24.79
C GLU A 403 -8.03 -25.60 -23.24
#